data_637b6f24c716367ca08d82431b4b2108
#
_entry.id   637b6f24c716367ca08d82431b4b2108
#
_cell.length_a   1.000
_cell.length_b   1.000
_cell.length_c   1.000
_cell.angle_alpha   90.00
_cell.angle_beta   90.00
_cell.angle_gamma   90.00
#
_symmetry.space_group_name_H-M   'P 1'
#
loop_
_entity.id
_entity.type
_entity.pdbx_description
1 polymer ?
#
loop_
_entity_poly.entity_id
_entity_poly.type
_entity_poly.pdbx_seq_one_letter_code
_entity_poly.pdbx_strand_id
1 'polypeptide(L)'
;QLREDARWKYGVPPVGNANYAWLQHFIGKLSNSGTAGIVLANGSMNSNTGSEGDIRKNMIEAGVVDCMVALPPQLFYNTQIPACLWFLAKNKSNDKFRNRENEILFIDARNLGTMINRRNKELSEKDIKVISETYHKWRNIKGNYNDVAGFCKSATIQEVAENNYVLMPGRYVGAEDEI
;
A
#
# COMPACT_ATOMS: atom_id res chain seq x y z
N GLN A 1 2.15 -12.32 25.57
CA GLN A 1 1.40 -13.58 25.47
C GLN A 1 1.27 -14.15 24.04
N LEU A 2 1.60 -13.39 22.97
CA LEU A 2 1.42 -13.84 21.58
C LEU A 2 2.75 -13.87 20.76
N ARG A 3 3.91 -13.95 21.42
CA ARG A 3 5.20 -13.92 20.71
C ARG A 3 5.48 -15.15 19.85
N GLU A 4 4.87 -16.28 20.18
CA GLU A 4 5.01 -17.57 19.48
C GLU A 4 3.79 -17.89 18.60
N ASP A 5 3.02 -16.88 18.20
CA ASP A 5 1.84 -17.07 17.38
C ASP A 5 2.24 -17.43 15.93
N ALA A 6 1.62 -18.47 15.39
CA ALA A 6 1.85 -18.94 14.02
C ALA A 6 1.56 -17.88 12.93
N ARG A 7 0.86 -16.79 13.27
CA ARG A 7 0.57 -15.67 12.38
C ARG A 7 1.79 -14.80 12.09
N TRP A 8 2.80 -14.83 12.97
CA TRP A 8 4.02 -14.03 12.82
C TRP A 8 5.02 -14.62 11.81
N LYS A 9 4.51 -15.01 10.65
CA LYS A 9 5.29 -15.63 9.58
C LYS A 9 6.43 -14.73 9.08
N TYR A 10 6.24 -13.42 9.12
CA TYR A 10 7.20 -12.44 8.61
C TYR A 10 8.03 -11.78 9.70
N GLY A 11 7.74 -12.06 10.95
CA GLY A 11 8.44 -11.56 12.12
C GLY A 11 7.49 -11.18 13.25
N VAL A 12 8.00 -11.17 14.48
CA VAL A 12 7.21 -10.82 15.68
C VAL A 12 7.00 -9.31 15.72
N PRO A 13 5.74 -8.82 15.72
CA PRO A 13 5.46 -7.38 15.78
C PRO A 13 5.94 -6.78 17.11
N PRO A 14 6.33 -5.48 17.13
CA PRO A 14 6.69 -4.79 18.36
C PRO A 14 5.47 -4.66 19.28
N VAL A 15 5.70 -4.69 20.59
CA VAL A 15 4.64 -4.65 21.61
C VAL A 15 3.87 -3.31 21.58
N GLY A 16 4.54 -2.23 21.23
CA GLY A 16 3.97 -0.87 21.25
C GLY A 16 3.21 -0.45 19.99
N ASN A 17 3.22 -1.25 18.94
CA ASN A 17 2.56 -0.92 17.66
C ASN A 17 1.95 -2.16 16.99
N ALA A 18 0.64 -2.12 16.78
CA ALA A 18 -0.12 -3.25 16.24
C ALA A 18 -0.25 -3.27 14.70
N ASN A 19 0.28 -2.28 13.96
CA ASN A 19 0.10 -2.18 12.52
C ASN A 19 0.50 -3.48 11.80
N TYR A 20 1.72 -3.95 12.05
CA TYR A 20 2.24 -5.17 11.41
C TYR A 20 1.67 -6.47 11.99
N ALA A 21 1.08 -6.43 13.18
CA ALA A 21 0.28 -7.54 13.70
C ALA A 21 -1.01 -7.69 12.89
N TRP A 22 -1.71 -6.60 12.63
CA TRP A 22 -2.92 -6.59 11.80
C TRP A 22 -2.64 -7.00 10.36
N LEU A 23 -1.59 -6.45 9.73
CA LEU A 23 -1.20 -6.84 8.37
C LEU A 23 -0.96 -8.34 8.25
N GLN A 24 -0.19 -8.94 9.16
CA GLN A 24 0.06 -10.38 9.18
C GLN A 24 -1.19 -11.20 9.47
N HIS A 25 -2.08 -10.70 10.36
CA HIS A 25 -3.34 -11.35 10.64
C HIS A 25 -4.23 -11.42 9.38
N PHE A 26 -4.35 -10.32 8.62
CA PHE A 26 -5.10 -10.32 7.36
C PHE A 26 -4.51 -11.29 6.35
N ILE A 27 -3.19 -11.26 6.13
CA ILE A 27 -2.52 -12.18 5.20
C ILE A 27 -2.77 -13.65 5.60
N GLY A 28 -2.68 -13.95 6.90
CA GLY A 28 -2.93 -15.29 7.41
C GLY A 28 -4.36 -15.80 7.19
N LYS A 29 -5.33 -14.91 7.03
CA LYS A 29 -6.75 -15.24 6.80
C LYS A 29 -7.17 -15.22 5.33
N LEU A 30 -6.33 -14.72 4.43
CA LEU A 30 -6.65 -14.73 3.00
C LEU A 30 -6.67 -16.15 2.43
N SER A 31 -7.65 -16.42 1.56
CA SER A 31 -7.63 -17.59 0.68
C SER A 31 -6.48 -17.48 -0.34
N ASN A 32 -6.18 -18.54 -1.06
CA ASN A 32 -5.07 -18.56 -2.03
C ASN A 32 -5.18 -17.47 -3.12
N SER A 33 -6.38 -17.11 -3.54
CA SER A 33 -6.63 -16.00 -4.50
C SER A 33 -7.16 -14.74 -3.81
N GLY A 34 -7.10 -14.69 -2.48
CA GLY A 34 -7.66 -13.61 -1.68
C GLY A 34 -6.83 -12.35 -1.72
N THR A 35 -7.51 -11.21 -1.61
CA THR A 35 -6.94 -9.87 -1.47
C THR A 35 -7.55 -9.15 -0.27
N ALA A 36 -6.81 -8.23 0.33
CA ALA A 36 -7.29 -7.38 1.41
C ALA A 36 -6.89 -5.93 1.18
N GLY A 37 -7.73 -5.00 1.64
CA GLY A 37 -7.42 -3.57 1.72
C GLY A 37 -7.50 -3.11 3.18
N ILE A 38 -6.48 -2.39 3.63
CA ILE A 38 -6.35 -1.94 5.02
C ILE A 38 -5.95 -0.49 5.04
N VAL A 39 -6.63 0.31 5.89
CA VAL A 39 -6.26 1.70 6.16
C VAL A 39 -5.34 1.75 7.37
N LEU A 40 -4.16 2.33 7.19
CA LEU A 40 -3.20 2.56 8.27
C LEU A 40 -2.67 3.99 8.23
N ALA A 41 -2.08 4.45 9.32
CA ALA A 41 -1.36 5.71 9.35
C ALA A 41 -0.11 5.66 8.45
N ASN A 42 0.28 6.81 7.88
CA ASN A 42 1.41 6.92 6.94
C ASN A 42 2.72 6.35 7.49
N GLY A 43 2.97 6.46 8.79
CA GLY A 43 4.17 5.91 9.43
C GLY A 43 4.35 4.41 9.21
N SER A 44 3.28 3.66 8.92
CA SER A 44 3.38 2.23 8.60
C SER A 44 4.21 1.94 7.36
N MET A 45 4.28 2.89 6.42
CA MET A 45 5.00 2.73 5.14
C MET A 45 6.52 2.81 5.26
N ASN A 46 7.05 3.42 6.33
CA ASN A 46 8.49 3.70 6.47
C ASN A 46 9.05 3.48 7.87
N SER A 47 8.22 3.13 8.87
CA SER A 47 8.68 2.90 10.23
C SER A 47 9.70 1.76 10.30
N ASN A 48 10.78 2.00 11.06
CA ASN A 48 11.78 1.00 11.41
C ASN A 48 11.84 0.77 12.93
N THR A 49 10.79 1.17 13.66
CA THR A 49 10.73 1.00 15.12
C THR A 49 10.65 -0.48 15.48
N GLY A 50 11.58 -0.95 16.28
CA GLY A 50 11.67 -2.36 16.62
C GLY A 50 11.87 -3.24 15.38
N SER A 51 11.01 -4.24 15.19
CA SER A 51 11.06 -5.19 14.07
C SER A 51 10.23 -4.78 12.84
N GLU A 52 9.63 -3.58 12.81
CA GLU A 52 8.70 -3.19 11.74
C GLU A 52 9.36 -3.16 10.36
N GLY A 53 10.59 -2.64 10.27
CA GLY A 53 11.35 -2.61 9.01
C GLY A 53 11.64 -4.00 8.46
N ASP A 54 12.04 -4.93 9.32
CA ASP A 54 12.33 -6.32 8.93
C ASP A 54 11.05 -7.06 8.51
N ILE A 55 9.95 -6.88 9.22
CA ILE A 55 8.66 -7.47 8.86
C ILE A 55 8.22 -6.94 7.49
N ARG A 56 8.32 -5.63 7.27
CA ARG A 56 7.98 -5.01 5.98
C ARG A 56 8.80 -5.59 4.85
N LYS A 57 10.11 -5.68 5.02
CA LYS A 57 11.01 -6.32 4.06
C LYS A 57 10.57 -7.74 3.76
N ASN A 58 10.37 -8.57 4.78
CA ASN A 58 9.99 -9.97 4.62
C ASN A 58 8.64 -10.12 3.89
N MET A 59 7.67 -9.25 4.15
CA MET A 59 6.38 -9.22 3.45
C MET A 59 6.54 -8.86 1.97
N ILE A 60 7.40 -7.88 1.66
CA ILE A 60 7.67 -7.45 0.28
C ILE A 60 8.37 -8.58 -0.49
N GLU A 61 9.40 -9.16 0.08
CA GLU A 61 10.15 -10.28 -0.53
C GLU A 61 9.28 -11.55 -0.70
N ALA A 62 8.31 -11.76 0.19
CA ALA A 62 7.33 -12.84 0.05
C ALA A 62 6.23 -12.55 -1.00
N GLY A 63 6.22 -11.38 -1.62
CA GLY A 63 5.29 -11.02 -2.68
C GLY A 63 3.84 -10.84 -2.23
N VAL A 64 3.58 -10.48 -0.97
CA VAL A 64 2.21 -10.30 -0.44
C VAL A 64 1.73 -8.84 -0.45
N VAL A 65 2.60 -7.89 -0.72
CA VAL A 65 2.23 -6.47 -0.89
C VAL A 65 1.91 -6.21 -2.36
N ASP A 66 0.69 -5.81 -2.66
CA ASP A 66 0.19 -5.64 -4.03
C ASP A 66 0.21 -4.18 -4.47
N CYS A 67 -0.39 -3.29 -3.68
CA CYS A 67 -0.47 -1.87 -4.01
C CYS A 67 -0.42 -1.01 -2.74
N MET A 68 0.21 0.16 -2.86
CA MET A 68 0.25 1.19 -1.81
C MET A 68 -0.35 2.48 -2.34
N VAL A 69 -1.29 3.07 -1.58
CA VAL A 69 -1.89 4.36 -1.91
C VAL A 69 -1.63 5.35 -0.78
N ALA A 70 -0.97 6.45 -1.08
CA ALA A 70 -0.88 7.59 -0.17
C ALA A 70 -2.13 8.46 -0.32
N LEU A 71 -2.88 8.63 0.76
CA LEU A 71 -4.10 9.43 0.78
C LEU A 71 -3.80 10.89 1.21
N PRO A 72 -4.66 11.85 0.83
CA PRO A 72 -4.53 13.21 1.32
C PRO A 72 -4.74 13.28 2.84
N PRO A 73 -4.19 14.32 3.50
CA PRO A 73 -4.49 14.58 4.91
C PRO A 73 -5.95 15.05 5.07
N GLN A 74 -6.42 15.11 6.31
CA GLN A 74 -7.71 15.71 6.68
C GLN A 74 -8.96 14.93 6.20
N LEU A 75 -8.83 13.64 5.85
CA LEU A 75 -9.97 12.80 5.47
C LEU A 75 -10.81 12.33 6.66
N PHE A 76 -10.30 12.38 7.88
CA PHE A 76 -10.97 11.87 9.07
C PHE A 76 -11.40 13.02 9.99
N TYR A 77 -12.60 12.90 10.58
CA TYR A 77 -13.14 13.94 11.46
C TYR A 77 -12.30 14.20 12.71
N ASN A 78 -11.68 13.14 13.25
CA ASN A 78 -11.00 13.18 14.54
C ASN A 78 -9.48 13.37 14.45
N THR A 79 -8.91 13.34 13.25
CA THR A 79 -7.48 13.50 13.05
C THR A 79 -7.17 14.09 11.69
N GLN A 80 -6.13 14.92 11.65
CA GLN A 80 -5.62 15.50 10.40
C GLN A 80 -4.45 14.68 9.83
N ILE A 81 -4.04 13.62 10.52
CA ILE A 81 -2.93 12.76 10.12
C ILE A 81 -3.31 12.07 8.81
N PRO A 82 -2.43 12.13 7.79
CA PRO A 82 -2.66 11.41 6.54
C PRO A 82 -2.63 9.90 6.77
N ALA A 83 -3.48 9.20 6.05
CA ALA A 83 -3.53 7.74 6.04
C ALA A 83 -3.03 7.19 4.71
N CYS A 84 -2.77 5.90 4.69
CA CYS A 84 -2.45 5.14 3.49
C CYS A 84 -3.32 3.90 3.38
N LEU A 85 -3.44 3.38 2.17
CA LEU A 85 -4.06 2.09 1.91
C LEU A 85 -2.99 1.06 1.59
N TRP A 86 -3.03 -0.06 2.30
CA TRP A 86 -2.29 -1.26 1.99
C TRP A 86 -3.20 -2.24 1.27
N PHE A 87 -2.87 -2.60 0.04
CA PHE A 87 -3.51 -3.72 -0.65
C PHE A 87 -2.58 -4.92 -0.60
N LEU A 88 -3.10 -6.02 -0.05
CA LEU A 88 -2.39 -7.28 0.13
C LEU A 88 -3.00 -8.35 -0.79
N ALA A 89 -2.17 -9.22 -1.33
CA ALA A 89 -2.59 -10.37 -2.12
C ALA A 89 -1.86 -11.62 -1.64
N LYS A 90 -2.59 -12.73 -1.44
CA LYS A 90 -1.99 -13.99 -0.99
C LYS A 90 -1.08 -14.61 -2.05
N ASN A 91 -1.50 -14.53 -3.30
CA ASN A 91 -0.77 -15.01 -4.46
C ASN A 91 -0.99 -14.06 -5.63
N LYS A 92 0.09 -13.47 -6.14
CA LYS A 92 0.07 -12.50 -7.24
C LYS A 92 0.26 -13.14 -8.62
N SER A 93 0.45 -14.47 -8.69
CA SER A 93 0.58 -15.25 -9.92
C SER A 93 -0.59 -16.20 -10.17
N ASN A 94 -1.76 -15.95 -9.53
CA ASN A 94 -2.97 -16.75 -9.78
C ASN A 94 -3.58 -16.44 -11.16
N ASP A 95 -4.28 -17.40 -11.75
CA ASP A 95 -4.87 -17.30 -13.11
C ASP A 95 -5.98 -16.24 -13.24
N LYS A 96 -6.45 -15.69 -12.12
CA LYS A 96 -7.53 -14.71 -12.09
C LYS A 96 -7.10 -13.33 -12.59
N PHE A 97 -5.82 -12.98 -12.39
CA PHE A 97 -5.28 -11.67 -12.72
C PHE A 97 -3.92 -11.80 -13.41
N ARG A 98 -3.36 -10.69 -13.89
CA ARG A 98 -2.00 -10.62 -14.42
C ARG A 98 -1.00 -11.08 -13.35
N ASN A 99 0.06 -11.77 -13.75
CA ASN A 99 1.18 -12.07 -12.85
C ASN A 99 1.88 -10.76 -12.44
N ARG A 100 1.98 -10.52 -11.14
CA ARG A 100 2.55 -9.31 -10.54
C ARG A 100 3.55 -9.62 -9.41
N GLU A 101 4.09 -10.84 -9.39
CA GLU A 101 4.95 -11.32 -8.28
C GLU A 101 6.12 -10.39 -7.98
N ASN A 102 6.70 -9.80 -9.01
CA ASN A 102 7.90 -8.96 -8.88
C ASN A 102 7.60 -7.46 -8.91
N GLU A 103 6.36 -7.06 -8.74
CA GLU A 103 5.93 -5.67 -8.85
C GLU A 103 5.08 -5.24 -7.66
N ILE A 104 5.15 -3.95 -7.33
CA ILE A 104 4.22 -3.26 -6.42
C ILE A 104 3.74 -2.00 -7.12
N LEU A 105 2.42 -1.78 -7.13
CA LEU A 105 1.85 -0.54 -7.62
C LEU A 105 1.90 0.53 -6.52
N PHE A 106 2.43 1.69 -6.85
CA PHE A 106 2.39 2.89 -6.02
C PHE A 106 1.47 3.93 -6.62
N ILE A 107 0.55 4.46 -5.82
CA ILE A 107 -0.38 5.55 -6.20
C ILE A 107 -0.23 6.68 -5.20
N ASP A 108 0.16 7.85 -5.67
CA ASP A 108 0.20 9.08 -4.86
C ASP A 108 -1.08 9.89 -5.05
N ALA A 109 -2.03 9.68 -4.16
CA ALA A 109 -3.32 10.36 -4.18
C ALA A 109 -3.37 11.59 -3.25
N ARG A 110 -2.22 12.06 -2.71
CA ARG A 110 -2.17 13.15 -1.73
C ARG A 110 -2.77 14.47 -2.23
N ASN A 111 -2.72 14.70 -3.54
CA ASN A 111 -3.25 15.89 -4.18
C ASN A 111 -4.73 15.79 -4.57
N LEU A 112 -5.36 14.63 -4.38
CA LEU A 112 -6.78 14.45 -4.63
C LEU A 112 -7.63 14.97 -3.47
N GLY A 113 -8.93 15.04 -3.70
CA GLY A 113 -9.91 15.48 -2.72
C GLY A 113 -10.09 17.00 -2.66
N THR A 114 -11.25 17.39 -2.14
CA THR A 114 -11.68 18.80 -2.01
C THR A 114 -11.99 19.12 -0.56
N MET A 115 -11.62 20.32 -0.10
CA MET A 115 -11.97 20.79 1.23
C MET A 115 -13.47 21.01 1.33
N ILE A 116 -14.15 20.32 2.23
CA ILE A 116 -15.59 20.50 2.53
C ILE A 116 -15.82 21.50 3.64
N ASN A 117 -14.79 21.77 4.44
CA ASN A 117 -14.76 22.82 5.46
C ASN A 117 -13.31 23.17 5.78
N ARG A 118 -13.06 24.05 6.77
CA ARG A 118 -11.69 24.48 7.14
C ARG A 118 -10.78 23.37 7.67
N ARG A 119 -11.31 22.20 8.00
CA ARG A 119 -10.56 21.11 8.66
C ARG A 119 -10.60 19.80 7.89
N ASN A 120 -11.66 19.57 7.12
CA ASN A 120 -11.89 18.27 6.50
C ASN A 120 -11.88 18.32 4.98
N LYS A 121 -11.30 17.30 4.40
CA LYS A 121 -11.27 17.02 2.96
C LYS A 121 -12.15 15.79 2.68
N GLU A 122 -12.73 15.73 1.49
CA GLU A 122 -13.48 14.59 0.99
C GLU A 122 -12.95 14.16 -0.37
N LEU A 123 -12.86 12.84 -0.58
CA LEU A 123 -12.63 12.28 -1.90
C LEU A 123 -13.94 12.19 -2.66
N SER A 124 -14.01 12.83 -3.82
CA SER A 124 -15.16 12.71 -4.70
C SER A 124 -15.24 11.31 -5.32
N GLU A 125 -16.40 10.94 -5.87
CA GLU A 125 -16.55 9.71 -6.64
C GLU A 125 -15.52 9.63 -7.81
N LYS A 126 -15.19 10.77 -8.41
CA LYS A 126 -14.18 10.88 -9.45
C LYS A 126 -12.79 10.55 -8.92
N ASP A 127 -12.43 11.05 -7.75
CA ASP A 127 -11.14 10.75 -7.11
C ASP A 127 -11.02 9.25 -6.78
N ILE A 128 -12.06 8.68 -6.19
CA ILE A 128 -12.13 7.25 -5.86
C ILE A 128 -12.04 6.42 -7.15
N LYS A 129 -12.74 6.83 -8.19
CA LYS A 129 -12.73 6.16 -9.50
C LYS A 129 -11.33 6.16 -10.11
N VAL A 130 -10.62 7.27 -10.10
CA VAL A 130 -9.25 7.37 -10.63
C VAL A 130 -8.31 6.41 -9.91
N ILE A 131 -8.36 6.35 -8.57
CA ILE A 131 -7.55 5.41 -7.78
C ILE A 131 -7.92 3.96 -8.11
N SER A 132 -9.20 3.63 -8.08
CA SER A 132 -9.68 2.25 -8.30
C SER A 132 -9.42 1.76 -9.72
N GLU A 133 -9.65 2.59 -10.74
CA GLU A 133 -9.37 2.25 -12.14
C GLU A 133 -7.89 2.02 -12.38
N THR A 134 -7.01 2.83 -11.77
CA THR A 134 -5.56 2.64 -11.86
C THR A 134 -5.15 1.27 -11.33
N TYR A 135 -5.64 0.89 -10.15
CA TYR A 135 -5.37 -0.42 -9.58
C TYR A 135 -5.95 -1.55 -10.45
N HIS A 136 -7.20 -1.42 -10.92
CA HIS A 136 -7.84 -2.43 -11.77
C HIS A 136 -7.12 -2.59 -13.12
N LYS A 137 -6.72 -1.49 -13.78
CA LYS A 137 -5.95 -1.53 -15.02
C LYS A 137 -4.61 -2.25 -14.82
N TRP A 138 -3.91 -1.95 -13.73
CA TRP A 138 -2.64 -2.59 -13.41
C TRP A 138 -2.79 -4.08 -13.11
N ARG A 139 -3.84 -4.46 -12.38
CA ARG A 139 -4.07 -5.85 -11.96
C ARG A 139 -4.60 -6.75 -13.06
N ASN A 140 -5.42 -6.24 -13.96
CA ASN A 140 -6.11 -7.05 -14.96
C ASN A 140 -5.20 -7.45 -16.14
N ILE A 141 -5.44 -8.64 -16.72
CA ILE A 141 -4.65 -9.20 -17.82
C ILE A 141 -4.66 -8.28 -19.06
N LYS A 142 -5.79 -7.61 -19.33
CA LYS A 142 -5.98 -6.67 -20.45
C LYS A 142 -6.22 -5.25 -19.97
N GLY A 143 -5.58 -4.86 -18.88
CA GLY A 143 -5.91 -3.61 -18.20
C GLY A 143 -5.37 -2.34 -18.84
N ASN A 144 -4.38 -2.43 -19.74
CA ASN A 144 -3.74 -1.28 -20.39
C ASN A 144 -3.24 -0.24 -19.38
N TYR A 145 -2.52 -0.69 -18.36
CA TYR A 145 -1.89 0.19 -17.38
C TYR A 145 -0.65 0.87 -17.95
N ASN A 146 -0.47 2.15 -17.63
CA ASN A 146 0.77 2.89 -17.85
C ASN A 146 1.11 3.68 -16.59
N ASP A 147 2.40 3.84 -16.32
CA ASP A 147 2.89 4.77 -15.30
C ASP A 147 2.49 6.21 -15.64
N VAL A 148 2.16 7.00 -14.63
CA VAL A 148 1.84 8.42 -14.77
C VAL A 148 2.71 9.20 -13.80
N ALA A 149 3.63 10.01 -14.31
CA ALA A 149 4.53 10.83 -13.51
C ALA A 149 3.75 11.67 -12.48
N GLY A 150 4.24 11.73 -11.26
CA GLY A 150 3.58 12.40 -10.14
C GLY A 150 2.35 11.69 -9.54
N PHE A 151 1.84 10.63 -10.18
CA PHE A 151 0.61 9.97 -9.71
C PHE A 151 0.77 8.47 -9.45
N CYS A 152 1.22 7.67 -10.41
CA CYS A 152 1.34 6.23 -10.19
C CYS A 152 2.53 5.61 -10.92
N LYS A 153 3.10 4.58 -10.30
CA LYS A 153 4.18 3.78 -10.87
C LYS A 153 4.10 2.33 -10.41
N SER A 154 4.32 1.41 -11.36
CA SER A 154 4.60 0.01 -11.07
C SER A 154 6.11 -0.16 -10.87
N ALA A 155 6.55 -0.34 -9.63
CA ALA A 155 7.95 -0.54 -9.30
C ALA A 155 8.26 -2.02 -9.12
N THR A 156 9.48 -2.43 -9.52
CA THR A 156 9.96 -3.77 -9.26
C THR A 156 10.35 -3.95 -7.79
N ILE A 157 10.35 -5.20 -7.31
CA ILE A 157 10.84 -5.51 -5.95
C ILE A 157 12.30 -5.07 -5.78
N GLN A 158 13.11 -5.11 -6.84
CA GLN A 158 14.48 -4.62 -6.81
C GLN A 158 14.54 -3.11 -6.57
N GLU A 159 13.73 -2.31 -7.28
CA GLU A 159 13.63 -0.87 -7.02
C GLU A 159 13.20 -0.57 -5.58
N VAL A 160 12.28 -1.39 -5.04
CA VAL A 160 11.82 -1.24 -3.65
C VAL A 160 12.95 -1.58 -2.67
N ALA A 161 13.75 -2.61 -2.92
CA ALA A 161 14.92 -2.96 -2.12
C ALA A 161 15.98 -1.84 -2.15
N GLU A 162 16.26 -1.26 -3.31
CA GLU A 162 17.16 -0.10 -3.48
C GLU A 162 16.68 1.14 -2.70
N ASN A 163 15.37 1.26 -2.47
CA ASN A 163 14.75 2.26 -1.61
C ASN A 163 14.58 1.81 -0.14
N ASN A 164 15.39 0.85 0.31
CA ASN A 164 15.36 0.33 1.69
C ASN A 164 13.98 -0.20 2.13
N TYR A 165 13.22 -0.79 1.21
CA TYR A 165 11.88 -1.31 1.44
C TYR A 165 10.89 -0.29 2.00
N VAL A 166 11.12 1.00 1.77
CA VAL A 166 10.17 2.06 2.10
C VAL A 166 9.05 2.04 1.07
N LEU A 167 7.80 2.09 1.52
CA LEU A 167 6.60 1.95 0.66
C LEU A 167 5.87 3.27 0.44
N MET A 168 6.53 4.41 0.61
CA MET A 168 5.93 5.73 0.35
C MET A 168 5.82 5.99 -1.15
N PRO A 169 4.61 6.10 -1.73
CA PRO A 169 4.41 6.29 -3.17
C PRO A 169 5.19 7.44 -3.78
N GLY A 170 5.29 8.58 -3.08
CA GLY A 170 6.04 9.74 -3.55
C GLY A 170 7.52 9.52 -3.85
N ARG A 171 8.11 8.41 -3.38
CA ARG A 171 9.50 8.05 -3.74
C ARG A 171 9.62 7.39 -5.12
N TYR A 172 8.51 6.89 -5.65
CA TYR A 172 8.51 6.08 -6.87
C TYR A 172 7.90 6.79 -8.07
N VAL A 173 6.86 7.60 -7.86
CA VAL A 173 6.07 8.19 -8.95
C VAL A 173 6.78 9.32 -9.70
N GLY A 174 7.91 9.84 -9.18
CA GLY A 174 8.62 10.97 -9.76
C GLY A 174 7.90 12.30 -9.57
N ALA A 175 8.44 13.37 -10.15
CA ALA A 175 7.78 14.67 -10.23
C ALA A 175 6.95 14.74 -11.52
N GLU A 176 5.83 15.46 -11.49
CA GLU A 176 5.19 15.94 -12.72
C GLU A 176 6.20 16.86 -13.41
N ASP A 177 6.47 16.63 -14.69
CA ASP A 177 7.22 17.58 -15.49
C ASP A 177 6.39 18.88 -15.54
N GLU A 178 6.92 19.95 -14.93
CA GLU A 178 6.35 21.28 -15.12
C GLU A 178 6.57 21.64 -16.60
N ILE A 179 5.47 21.61 -17.38
CA ILE A 179 5.42 22.09 -18.76
C ILE A 179 5.23 23.61 -18.73
#